data_4f93b01a029312c61e63d952b93b9bee
#
_entry.id   4f93b01a029312c61e63d952b93b9bee
#
_cell.length_a   1.000
_cell.length_b   1.000
_cell.length_c   1.000
_cell.angle_alpha   90.00
_cell.angle_beta   90.00
_cell.angle_gamma   90.00
#
_symmetry.space_group_name_H-M   'P 1'
#
loop_
_entity.id
_entity.type
_entity.pdbx_description
1 polymer ?
#
loop_
_entity_poly.entity_id
_entity_poly.type
_entity_poly.pdbx_seq_one_letter_code
_entity_poly.pdbx_strand_id
1 'polypeptide(L)'
;MAIYVAIGIRLTGVKEVLGMWIGGNESAKYWPGVLNEIKNRGVEDIMIVSVDGLTGFVDAIGAVYPQAEVQRCIVHQVRYTTKFVNYKDRKEFVKDMKAIYQSPTEELALEKLDEFDEKWGKKYASSIASWRNNWAQLSTFFKYPEEIRKIIYTTNSIENFNRGLRKVTKSKSIFPTDDALFKSIYLAMMDITKKWSGKAWNWGQTLDQLMIYFGDRISPEDLE
;
A
#
# COMPACT_ATOMS: atom_id res chain seq x y z
N MET A 1 8.05 -0.18 19.44
CA MET A 1 8.97 -0.46 18.33
C MET A 1 8.13 -0.95 17.15
N ALA A 2 8.26 -0.35 15.98
CA ALA A 2 7.57 -0.72 14.76
C ALA A 2 8.57 -1.40 13.78
N ILE A 3 8.04 -2.29 12.93
CA ILE A 3 8.81 -2.92 11.87
C ILE A 3 8.19 -2.47 10.56
N TYR A 4 9.00 -1.88 9.71
CA TYR A 4 8.61 -1.43 8.38
C TYR A 4 9.16 -2.38 7.35
N VAL A 5 8.36 -2.70 6.34
CA VAL A 5 8.72 -3.61 5.26
C VAL A 5 8.33 -2.98 3.94
N ALA A 6 9.25 -2.98 2.99
CA ALA A 6 8.97 -2.64 1.60
C ALA A 6 9.04 -3.91 0.74
N ILE A 7 7.99 -4.13 -0.04
CA ILE A 7 7.91 -5.24 -1.00
C ILE A 7 7.73 -4.63 -2.39
N GLY A 8 8.55 -5.04 -3.34
CA GLY A 8 8.44 -4.68 -4.74
C GLY A 8 7.91 -5.84 -5.59
N ILE A 9 7.36 -5.49 -6.75
CA ILE A 9 7.10 -6.41 -7.86
C ILE A 9 7.90 -5.85 -9.03
N ARG A 10 8.86 -6.62 -9.51
CA ARG A 10 9.67 -6.27 -10.69
C ARG A 10 8.81 -6.32 -11.95
N LEU A 11 9.26 -5.68 -13.01
CA LEU A 11 8.63 -5.79 -14.34
C LEU A 11 8.59 -7.22 -14.87
N THR A 12 9.50 -8.08 -14.41
CA THR A 12 9.43 -9.53 -14.65
C THR A 12 8.27 -10.23 -13.95
N GLY A 13 7.54 -9.54 -13.04
CA GLY A 13 6.44 -10.10 -12.24
C GLY A 13 6.88 -10.77 -10.93
N VAL A 14 8.16 -10.82 -10.66
CA VAL A 14 8.70 -11.46 -9.45
C VAL A 14 8.58 -10.51 -8.26
N LYS A 15 8.09 -11.04 -7.13
CA LYS A 15 8.01 -10.31 -5.85
C LYS A 15 9.33 -10.42 -5.09
N GLU A 16 9.74 -9.32 -4.47
CA GLU A 16 10.91 -9.29 -3.62
C GLU A 16 10.71 -8.36 -2.40
N VAL A 17 11.47 -8.60 -1.34
CA VAL A 17 11.56 -7.68 -0.19
C VAL A 17 12.69 -6.70 -0.46
N LEU A 18 12.34 -5.43 -0.69
CA LEU A 18 13.32 -4.36 -0.94
C LEU A 18 14.06 -3.95 0.33
N GLY A 19 13.43 -4.11 1.49
CA GLY A 19 14.06 -3.85 2.77
C GLY A 19 13.13 -4.02 3.96
N MET A 20 13.78 -4.08 5.14
CA MET A 20 13.10 -4.10 6.44
C MET A 20 13.84 -3.15 7.38
N TRP A 21 13.07 -2.37 8.13
CA TRP A 21 13.59 -1.39 9.07
C TRP A 21 12.90 -1.53 10.42
N ILE A 22 13.66 -1.32 11.48
CA ILE A 22 13.13 -1.24 12.85
C ILE A 22 13.18 0.23 13.24
N GLY A 23 12.05 0.82 13.61
CA GLY A 23 11.96 2.21 13.99
C GLY A 23 11.18 2.42 15.27
N GLY A 24 11.65 3.38 16.09
CA GLY A 24 10.95 3.81 17.31
C GLY A 24 10.05 5.02 17.08
N ASN A 25 10.37 5.88 16.11
CA ASN A 25 9.63 7.11 15.81
C ASN A 25 9.48 7.31 14.31
N GLU A 26 8.24 7.44 13.86
CA GLU A 26 7.88 7.84 12.48
C GLU A 26 8.03 9.36 12.36
N SER A 27 9.26 9.83 12.19
CA SER A 27 9.49 11.25 11.92
C SER A 27 9.47 11.54 10.42
N ALA A 28 9.15 12.78 10.05
CA ALA A 28 9.19 13.23 8.65
C ALA A 28 10.58 13.03 8.00
N LYS A 29 11.65 12.96 8.78
CA LYS A 29 13.02 12.68 8.33
C LYS A 29 13.30 11.17 8.14
N TYR A 30 12.50 10.29 8.72
CA TYR A 30 12.71 8.85 8.67
C TYR A 30 12.45 8.29 7.26
N TRP A 31 11.33 8.69 6.65
CA TRP A 31 10.89 8.15 5.38
C TRP A 31 11.81 8.47 4.19
N PRO A 32 12.33 9.71 4.04
CA PRO A 32 13.34 9.98 3.02
C PRO A 32 14.59 9.09 3.15
N GLY A 33 15.03 8.79 4.38
CA GLY A 33 16.15 7.89 4.65
C GLY A 33 15.87 6.47 4.13
N VAL A 34 14.70 5.92 4.45
CA VAL A 34 14.25 4.59 3.98
C VAL A 34 14.19 4.53 2.44
N LEU A 35 13.59 5.55 1.80
CA LEU A 35 13.44 5.59 0.35
C LEU A 35 14.78 5.77 -0.37
N ASN A 36 15.69 6.60 0.16
CA ASN A 36 17.05 6.74 -0.36
C ASN A 36 17.84 5.43 -0.22
N GLU A 37 17.67 4.69 0.87
CA GLU A 37 18.30 3.38 1.02
C GLU A 37 17.80 2.39 -0.03
N ILE A 38 16.49 2.36 -0.32
CA ILE A 38 15.91 1.56 -1.40
C ILE A 38 16.52 1.96 -2.75
N LYS A 39 16.66 3.27 -3.01
CA LYS A 39 17.28 3.80 -4.23
C LYS A 39 18.74 3.38 -4.35
N ASN A 40 19.51 3.48 -3.27
CA ASN A 40 20.91 3.08 -3.23
C ASN A 40 21.12 1.56 -3.41
N ARG A 41 20.08 0.76 -3.19
CA ARG A 41 20.06 -0.69 -3.46
C ARG A 41 19.73 -1.03 -4.91
N GLY A 42 19.56 -0.03 -5.79
CA GLY A 42 19.34 -0.22 -7.22
C GLY A 42 17.88 -0.07 -7.68
N VAL A 43 16.97 0.35 -6.80
CA VAL A 43 15.60 0.70 -7.22
C VAL A 43 15.62 2.15 -7.72
N GLU A 44 15.92 2.33 -8.98
CA GLU A 44 16.12 3.66 -9.58
C GLU A 44 14.80 4.37 -9.85
N ASP A 45 13.76 3.64 -10.24
CA ASP A 45 12.43 4.15 -10.53
C ASP A 45 11.33 3.27 -9.92
N ILE A 46 10.20 3.88 -9.62
CA ILE A 46 8.99 3.21 -9.13
C ILE A 46 7.78 3.81 -9.85
N MET A 47 7.02 3.01 -10.55
CA MET A 47 5.84 3.46 -11.27
C MET A 47 4.69 3.78 -10.34
N ILE A 48 4.35 2.84 -9.45
CA ILE A 48 3.24 2.97 -8.50
C ILE A 48 3.69 2.50 -7.12
N VAL A 49 3.42 3.33 -6.10
CA VAL A 49 3.67 2.99 -4.68
C VAL A 49 2.33 2.85 -3.97
N SER A 50 2.04 1.67 -3.45
CA SER A 50 0.88 1.44 -2.58
C SER A 50 1.26 1.62 -1.12
N VAL A 51 0.63 2.57 -0.41
CA VAL A 51 1.02 2.95 0.95
C VAL A 51 -0.15 2.91 1.93
N ASP A 52 0.19 2.67 3.19
CA ASP A 52 -0.72 2.95 4.29
C ASP A 52 -0.74 4.47 4.60
N GLY A 53 -1.70 4.90 5.39
CA GLY A 53 -1.88 6.31 5.69
C GLY A 53 -0.85 6.90 6.66
N LEU A 54 0.44 6.69 6.41
CA LEU A 54 1.54 7.20 7.24
C LEU A 54 1.78 8.69 6.97
N THR A 55 1.90 9.47 8.05
CA THR A 55 2.11 10.92 7.94
C THR A 55 3.47 11.24 7.33
N GLY A 56 3.51 12.16 6.35
CA GLY A 56 4.74 12.61 5.67
C GLY A 56 5.36 11.60 4.71
N PHE A 57 4.75 10.41 4.54
CA PHE A 57 5.30 9.39 3.63
C PHE A 57 5.06 9.75 2.16
N VAL A 58 3.91 10.31 1.83
CA VAL A 58 3.59 10.78 0.46
C VAL A 58 4.58 11.86 0.02
N ASP A 59 4.87 12.83 0.90
CA ASP A 59 5.83 13.91 0.63
C ASP A 59 7.25 13.34 0.43
N ALA A 60 7.63 12.35 1.23
CA ALA A 60 8.91 11.67 1.10
C ALA A 60 9.03 10.92 -0.22
N ILE A 61 7.96 10.25 -0.68
CA ILE A 61 7.93 9.58 -1.99
C ILE A 61 8.11 10.62 -3.09
N GLY A 62 7.37 11.73 -3.07
CA GLY A 62 7.50 12.79 -4.06
C GLY A 62 8.90 13.42 -4.13
N ALA A 63 9.61 13.47 -2.99
CA ALA A 63 10.97 13.99 -2.93
C ALA A 63 12.03 13.02 -3.51
N VAL A 64 11.88 11.70 -3.32
CA VAL A 64 12.88 10.70 -3.74
C VAL A 64 12.55 10.07 -5.09
N TYR A 65 11.26 9.84 -5.35
CA TYR A 65 10.70 9.26 -6.57
C TYR A 65 9.61 10.17 -7.14
N PRO A 66 9.95 11.32 -7.72
CA PRO A 66 8.98 12.36 -8.13
C PRO A 66 8.00 11.89 -9.22
N GLN A 67 8.35 10.86 -9.97
CA GLN A 67 7.50 10.29 -11.02
C GLN A 67 6.62 9.12 -10.52
N ALA A 68 6.78 8.69 -9.26
CA ALA A 68 5.99 7.61 -8.73
C ALA A 68 4.55 8.05 -8.45
N GLU A 69 3.58 7.30 -8.94
CA GLU A 69 2.19 7.50 -8.56
C GLU A 69 1.89 6.86 -7.21
N VAL A 70 1.24 7.61 -6.33
CA VAL A 70 0.94 7.14 -4.98
C VAL A 70 -0.50 6.68 -4.91
N GLN A 71 -0.71 5.41 -4.56
CA GLN A 71 -2.00 4.84 -4.21
C GLN A 71 -2.10 4.63 -2.71
N ARG A 72 -3.03 5.29 -2.06
CA ARG A 72 -3.34 5.02 -0.66
C ARG A 72 -4.19 3.76 -0.53
N CYS A 73 -3.83 2.88 0.40
CA CYS A 73 -4.52 1.61 0.60
C CYS A 73 -6.00 1.79 0.98
N ILE A 74 -6.91 1.34 0.12
CA ILE A 74 -8.35 1.40 0.33
C ILE A 74 -8.77 0.58 1.57
N VAL A 75 -8.16 -0.58 1.80
CA VAL A 75 -8.50 -1.43 2.95
C VAL A 75 -8.18 -0.73 4.27
N HIS A 76 -7.03 -0.05 4.36
CA HIS A 76 -6.67 0.74 5.55
C HIS A 76 -7.59 1.96 5.71
N GLN A 77 -7.93 2.65 4.63
CA GLN A 77 -8.89 3.75 4.67
C GLN A 77 -10.26 3.27 5.18
N VAL A 78 -10.77 2.15 4.69
CA VAL A 78 -12.03 1.54 5.15
C VAL A 78 -11.95 1.20 6.65
N ARG A 79 -10.88 0.55 7.10
CA ARG A 79 -10.68 0.21 8.51
C ARG A 79 -10.65 1.45 9.41
N TYR A 80 -9.91 2.48 8.99
CA TYR A 80 -9.84 3.75 9.70
C TYR A 80 -11.21 4.40 9.80
N THR A 81 -11.92 4.53 8.69
CA THR A 81 -13.24 5.14 8.57
C THR A 81 -14.27 4.46 9.49
N THR A 82 -14.24 3.12 9.55
CA THR A 82 -15.20 2.33 10.32
C THR A 82 -14.88 2.23 11.82
N LYS A 83 -13.69 2.65 12.24
CA LYS A 83 -13.23 2.52 13.64
C LYS A 83 -14.16 3.22 14.64
N PHE A 84 -14.73 4.36 14.25
CA PHE A 84 -15.54 5.22 15.10
C PHE A 84 -17.05 5.13 14.80
N VAL A 85 -17.45 4.18 13.95
CA VAL A 85 -18.85 3.97 13.57
C VAL A 85 -19.53 3.06 14.58
N ASN A 86 -20.68 3.49 15.09
CA ASN A 86 -21.50 2.72 16.02
C ASN A 86 -21.88 1.36 15.41
N TYR A 87 -21.93 0.33 16.25
CA TYR A 87 -22.20 -1.06 15.81
C TYR A 87 -23.51 -1.18 15.00
N LYS A 88 -24.57 -0.52 15.44
CA LYS A 88 -25.89 -0.53 14.79
C LYS A 88 -25.89 0.03 13.36
N ASP A 89 -25.04 1.02 13.09
CA ASP A 89 -24.94 1.68 11.77
C ASP A 89 -23.93 1.00 10.86
N ARG A 90 -23.01 0.22 11.43
CA ARG A 90 -21.80 -0.26 10.75
C ARG A 90 -22.08 -1.05 9.48
N LYS A 91 -23.12 -1.89 9.47
CA LYS A 91 -23.47 -2.72 8.31
C LYS A 91 -23.88 -1.86 7.12
N GLU A 92 -24.76 -0.89 7.35
CA GLU A 92 -25.26 0.02 6.30
C GLU A 92 -24.19 1.00 5.87
N PHE A 93 -23.48 1.61 6.83
CA PHE A 93 -22.35 2.51 6.58
C PHE A 93 -21.28 1.87 5.68
N VAL A 94 -20.88 0.62 5.97
CA VAL A 94 -19.89 -0.11 5.15
C VAL A 94 -20.44 -0.43 3.77
N LYS A 95 -21.73 -0.75 3.65
CA LYS A 95 -22.38 -1.00 2.35
C LYS A 95 -22.33 0.26 1.48
N ASP A 96 -22.72 1.41 2.03
CA ASP A 96 -22.73 2.68 1.28
C ASP A 96 -21.31 3.11 0.91
N MET A 97 -20.36 3.03 1.87
CA MET A 97 -18.96 3.32 1.62
C MET A 97 -18.35 2.42 0.53
N LYS A 98 -18.79 1.16 0.44
CA LYS A 98 -18.33 0.22 -0.58
C LYS A 98 -18.67 0.68 -1.99
N ALA A 99 -19.80 1.36 -2.17
CA ALA A 99 -20.19 1.91 -3.46
C ALA A 99 -19.18 2.93 -4.00
N ILE A 100 -18.50 3.68 -3.14
CA ILE A 100 -17.49 4.67 -3.52
C ILE A 100 -16.34 3.99 -4.28
N TYR A 101 -15.66 3.04 -3.62
CA TYR A 101 -14.45 2.43 -4.17
C TYR A 101 -14.71 1.26 -5.13
N GLN A 102 -15.96 0.84 -5.31
CA GLN A 102 -16.38 -0.11 -6.33
C GLN A 102 -16.97 0.57 -7.57
N SER A 103 -17.01 1.88 -7.62
CA SER A 103 -17.43 2.60 -8.80
C SER A 103 -16.51 2.31 -9.99
N PRO A 104 -17.05 2.26 -11.21
CA PRO A 104 -16.25 2.00 -12.41
C PRO A 104 -15.32 3.17 -12.76
N THR A 105 -15.73 4.41 -12.47
CA THR A 105 -14.96 5.63 -12.75
C THR A 105 -14.82 6.52 -11.52
N GLU A 106 -13.87 7.46 -11.57
CA GLU A 106 -13.64 8.43 -10.50
C GLU A 106 -14.83 9.37 -10.32
N GLU A 107 -15.46 9.80 -11.43
CA GLU A 107 -16.62 10.70 -11.40
C GLU A 107 -17.78 10.06 -10.62
N LEU A 108 -18.14 8.81 -10.96
CA LEU A 108 -19.17 8.08 -10.25
C LEU A 108 -18.80 7.81 -8.79
N ALA A 109 -17.51 7.62 -8.50
CA ALA A 109 -17.05 7.46 -7.12
C ALA A 109 -17.22 8.74 -6.30
N LEU A 110 -17.00 9.93 -6.90
CA LEU A 110 -17.24 11.22 -6.26
C LEU A 110 -18.73 11.44 -6.00
N GLU A 111 -19.60 11.12 -6.96
CA GLU A 111 -21.05 11.15 -6.74
C GLU A 111 -21.46 10.25 -5.55
N LYS A 112 -20.90 9.04 -5.46
CA LYS A 112 -21.16 8.15 -4.32
C LYS A 112 -20.58 8.67 -3.01
N LEU A 113 -19.48 9.39 -3.05
CA LEU A 113 -18.92 10.06 -1.87
C LEU A 113 -19.81 11.21 -1.41
N ASP A 114 -20.43 11.96 -2.33
CA ASP A 114 -21.38 13.02 -1.99
C ASP A 114 -22.67 12.46 -1.38
N GLU A 115 -23.25 11.41 -1.97
CA GLU A 115 -24.39 10.67 -1.39
C GLU A 115 -24.07 10.13 0.02
N PHE A 116 -22.85 9.63 0.20
CA PHE A 116 -22.36 9.14 1.47
C PHE A 116 -22.23 10.23 2.53
N ASP A 117 -21.75 11.41 2.12
CA ASP A 117 -21.64 12.60 2.96
C ASP A 117 -23.04 13.13 3.35
N GLU A 118 -23.97 13.25 2.42
CA GLU A 118 -25.34 13.67 2.70
C GLU A 118 -26.02 12.79 3.76
N LYS A 119 -25.81 11.47 3.66
CA LYS A 119 -26.43 10.50 4.57
C LYS A 119 -25.73 10.44 5.94
N TRP A 120 -24.41 10.45 5.96
CA TRP A 120 -23.62 10.12 7.14
C TRP A 120 -22.80 11.30 7.70
N GLY A 121 -22.61 12.38 6.94
CA GLY A 121 -21.72 13.48 7.29
C GLY A 121 -22.07 14.16 8.61
N LYS A 122 -23.36 14.38 8.89
CA LYS A 122 -23.79 14.96 10.17
C LYS A 122 -23.40 14.11 11.38
N LYS A 123 -23.36 12.79 11.22
CA LYS A 123 -23.10 11.84 12.31
C LYS A 123 -21.64 11.41 12.41
N TYR A 124 -20.96 11.32 11.28
CA TYR A 124 -19.61 10.79 11.15
C TYR A 124 -18.69 11.72 10.34
N ALA A 125 -18.74 13.02 10.61
CA ALA A 125 -18.04 14.06 9.84
C ALA A 125 -16.53 13.78 9.68
N SER A 126 -15.85 13.29 10.71
CA SER A 126 -14.41 12.97 10.64
C SER A 126 -14.10 11.81 9.69
N SER A 127 -15.01 10.84 9.60
CA SER A 127 -14.89 9.72 8.66
C SER A 127 -15.00 10.20 7.21
N ILE A 128 -15.95 11.08 6.93
CA ILE A 128 -16.14 11.67 5.58
C ILE A 128 -14.97 12.59 5.22
N ALA A 129 -14.56 13.47 6.13
CA ALA A 129 -13.40 14.34 5.93
C ALA A 129 -12.14 13.56 5.60
N SER A 130 -11.95 12.39 6.22
CA SER A 130 -10.82 11.51 5.92
C SER A 130 -10.80 11.02 4.47
N TRP A 131 -11.95 10.74 3.86
CA TRP A 131 -12.03 10.39 2.44
C TRP A 131 -11.72 11.57 1.54
N ARG A 132 -12.34 12.73 1.80
CA ARG A 132 -12.13 13.93 0.98
C ARG A 132 -10.69 14.43 1.03
N ASN A 133 -10.12 14.51 2.23
CA ASN A 133 -8.74 14.99 2.41
C ASN A 133 -7.67 14.08 1.77
N ASN A 134 -7.99 12.81 1.60
CA ASN A 134 -7.06 11.84 1.00
C ASN A 134 -7.46 11.43 -0.42
N TRP A 135 -8.47 12.10 -1.01
CA TRP A 135 -9.05 11.68 -2.27
C TRP A 135 -8.02 11.54 -3.39
N ALA A 136 -7.13 12.51 -3.54
CA ALA A 136 -6.12 12.51 -4.59
C ALA A 136 -5.26 11.22 -4.62
N GLN A 137 -4.93 10.66 -3.45
CA GLN A 137 -4.18 9.40 -3.35
C GLN A 137 -5.08 8.17 -3.27
N LEU A 138 -6.34 8.32 -2.84
CA LEU A 138 -7.30 7.22 -2.83
C LEU A 138 -7.82 6.91 -4.21
N SER A 139 -8.00 7.93 -5.07
CA SER A 139 -8.56 7.81 -6.41
C SER A 139 -7.56 7.38 -7.48
N THR A 140 -6.26 7.35 -7.19
CA THR A 140 -5.21 7.01 -8.16
C THR A 140 -5.52 5.75 -8.96
N PHE A 141 -6.06 4.71 -8.32
CA PHE A 141 -6.36 3.44 -9.00
C PHE A 141 -7.44 3.55 -10.09
N PHE A 142 -8.30 4.58 -10.07
CA PHE A 142 -9.32 4.77 -11.11
C PHE A 142 -8.70 5.09 -12.48
N LYS A 143 -7.48 5.62 -12.52
CA LYS A 143 -6.74 5.89 -13.77
C LYS A 143 -6.42 4.60 -14.56
N TYR A 144 -6.41 3.44 -13.90
CA TYR A 144 -5.88 2.20 -14.44
C TYR A 144 -6.97 1.16 -14.74
N PRO A 145 -6.72 0.24 -15.68
CA PRO A 145 -7.58 -0.91 -15.91
C PRO A 145 -7.55 -1.91 -14.76
N GLU A 146 -8.48 -2.85 -14.81
CA GLU A 146 -8.73 -3.79 -13.70
C GLU A 146 -7.49 -4.63 -13.32
N GLU A 147 -6.64 -4.97 -14.27
CA GLU A 147 -5.43 -5.75 -14.09
C GLU A 147 -4.44 -5.04 -13.15
N ILE A 148 -4.22 -3.74 -13.37
CA ILE A 148 -3.37 -2.91 -12.49
C ILE A 148 -4.10 -2.62 -11.18
N ARG A 149 -5.41 -2.29 -11.24
CA ARG A 149 -6.21 -2.00 -10.03
C ARG A 149 -6.12 -3.13 -9.01
N LYS A 150 -6.21 -4.40 -9.43
CA LYS A 150 -6.14 -5.57 -8.53
C LYS A 150 -4.83 -5.66 -7.74
N ILE A 151 -3.74 -5.16 -8.30
CA ILE A 151 -2.43 -5.19 -7.66
C ILE A 151 -2.28 -4.06 -6.65
N ILE A 152 -2.69 -2.84 -7.02
CA ILE A 152 -2.46 -1.62 -6.22
C ILE A 152 -3.58 -1.33 -5.21
N TYR A 153 -4.79 -1.84 -5.43
CA TYR A 153 -5.97 -1.60 -4.61
C TYR A 153 -5.80 -2.05 -3.15
N THR A 154 -5.04 -3.12 -2.93
CA THR A 154 -4.88 -3.69 -1.60
C THR A 154 -3.41 -3.95 -1.26
N THR A 155 -3.09 -3.80 0.00
CA THR A 155 -1.80 -4.21 0.56
C THR A 155 -1.78 -5.68 0.98
N ASN A 156 -2.59 -6.56 0.34
CA ASN A 156 -2.72 -7.97 0.71
C ASN A 156 -1.36 -8.71 0.76
N SER A 157 -0.45 -8.40 -0.15
CA SER A 157 0.90 -9.00 -0.17
C SER A 157 1.65 -8.66 1.12
N ILE A 158 1.65 -7.40 1.53
CA ILE A 158 2.25 -6.91 2.79
C ILE A 158 1.52 -7.46 4.02
N GLU A 159 0.16 -7.51 3.99
CA GLU A 159 -0.60 -8.07 5.11
C GLU A 159 -0.30 -9.55 5.33
N ASN A 160 -0.21 -10.35 4.26
CA ASN A 160 0.13 -11.76 4.32
C ASN A 160 1.58 -11.96 4.81
N PHE A 161 2.51 -11.15 4.34
CA PHE A 161 3.89 -11.13 4.81
C PHE A 161 3.97 -10.81 6.31
N ASN A 162 3.32 -9.73 6.74
CA ASN A 162 3.25 -9.32 8.14
C ASN A 162 2.59 -10.39 9.03
N ARG A 163 1.59 -11.12 8.51
CA ARG A 163 0.99 -12.27 9.22
C ARG A 163 2.02 -13.39 9.42
N GLY A 164 2.86 -13.66 8.42
CA GLY A 164 3.97 -14.60 8.51
C GLY A 164 4.99 -14.19 9.57
N LEU A 165 5.43 -12.93 9.56
CA LEU A 165 6.35 -12.38 10.56
C LEU A 165 5.77 -12.47 11.99
N ARG A 166 4.49 -12.15 12.15
CA ARG A 166 3.81 -12.20 13.47
C ARG A 166 3.77 -13.62 14.06
N LYS A 167 3.75 -14.67 13.26
CA LYS A 167 3.81 -16.06 13.77
C LYS A 167 5.10 -16.30 14.53
N VAL A 168 6.21 -15.73 14.07
CA VAL A 168 7.52 -15.86 14.69
C VAL A 168 7.68 -14.91 15.88
N THR A 169 7.25 -13.64 15.74
CA THR A 169 7.40 -12.64 16.80
C THR A 169 6.44 -12.83 17.96
N LYS A 170 5.25 -13.40 17.75
CA LYS A 170 4.29 -13.67 18.85
C LYS A 170 4.71 -14.83 19.77
N SER A 171 5.50 -15.76 19.26
CA SER A 171 6.01 -16.89 20.07
C SER A 171 7.13 -16.47 21.04
N LYS A 172 7.74 -15.29 20.79
CA LYS A 172 8.81 -14.71 21.62
C LYS A 172 8.35 -13.35 22.12
N SER A 173 7.93 -13.27 23.38
CA SER A 173 7.41 -12.04 23.98
C SER A 173 8.46 -10.96 24.24
N ILE A 174 9.74 -11.33 24.31
CA ILE A 174 10.87 -10.42 24.58
C ILE A 174 12.06 -10.82 23.71
N PHE A 175 12.66 -9.83 23.07
CA PHE A 175 13.96 -9.95 22.40
C PHE A 175 15.01 -9.20 23.23
N PRO A 176 16.18 -9.78 23.49
CA PRO A 176 17.18 -9.17 24.37
C PRO A 176 17.82 -7.91 23.73
N THR A 177 17.85 -7.84 22.41
CA THR A 177 18.38 -6.69 21.64
C THR A 177 17.62 -6.51 20.33
N ASP A 178 17.70 -5.32 19.75
CA ASP A 178 17.16 -5.01 18.42
C ASP A 178 17.77 -5.92 17.35
N ASP A 179 19.05 -6.24 17.48
CA ASP A 179 19.79 -7.11 16.59
C ASP A 179 19.23 -8.56 16.62
N ALA A 180 18.88 -9.05 17.81
CA ALA A 180 18.25 -10.37 17.98
C ALA A 180 16.84 -10.39 17.33
N LEU A 181 16.09 -9.31 17.48
CA LEU A 181 14.80 -9.14 16.80
C LEU A 181 15.00 -9.12 15.27
N PHE A 182 15.95 -8.32 14.76
CA PHE A 182 16.22 -8.19 13.33
C PHE A 182 16.61 -9.54 12.71
N LYS A 183 17.53 -10.27 13.34
CA LYS A 183 17.94 -11.62 12.90
C LYS A 183 16.76 -12.58 12.82
N SER A 184 15.89 -12.56 13.84
CA SER A 184 14.70 -13.42 13.88
C SER A 184 13.71 -13.09 12.75
N ILE A 185 13.50 -11.80 12.48
CA ILE A 185 12.64 -11.33 11.40
C ILE A 185 13.23 -11.65 10.03
N TYR A 186 14.55 -11.48 9.88
CA TYR A 186 15.27 -11.82 8.65
C TYR A 186 15.12 -13.31 8.30
N LEU A 187 15.31 -14.21 9.25
CA LEU A 187 15.12 -15.65 9.04
C LEU A 187 13.66 -15.98 8.67
N ALA A 188 12.70 -15.35 9.35
CA ALA A 188 11.29 -15.50 9.00
C ALA A 188 10.97 -14.99 7.59
N MET A 189 11.55 -13.85 7.19
CA MET A 189 11.46 -13.31 5.84
C MET A 189 11.97 -14.33 4.82
N MET A 190 13.15 -14.89 5.04
CA MET A 190 13.75 -15.89 4.14
C MET A 190 12.82 -17.09 3.94
N ASP A 191 12.17 -17.58 5.01
CA ASP A 191 11.24 -18.71 4.91
C ASP A 191 9.92 -18.34 4.20
N ILE A 192 9.43 -17.11 4.38
CA ILE A 192 8.22 -16.62 3.70
C ILE A 192 8.50 -16.45 2.21
N THR A 193 9.63 -15.84 1.85
CA THR A 193 9.99 -15.51 0.46
C THR A 193 10.39 -16.73 -0.37
N LYS A 194 10.81 -17.83 0.23
CA LYS A 194 10.97 -19.12 -0.48
C LYS A 194 9.74 -19.55 -1.26
N LYS A 195 8.55 -19.12 -0.83
CA LYS A 195 7.26 -19.42 -1.48
C LYS A 195 6.93 -18.46 -2.63
N TRP A 196 7.75 -17.45 -2.86
CA TRP A 196 7.55 -16.46 -3.93
C TRP A 196 8.29 -16.86 -5.21
N SER A 197 8.16 -18.12 -5.62
CA SER A 197 8.92 -18.71 -6.71
C SER A 197 8.32 -18.46 -8.11
N GLY A 198 7.25 -17.68 -8.21
CA GLY A 198 6.56 -17.43 -9.47
C GLY A 198 6.25 -15.96 -9.70
N LYS A 199 5.87 -15.66 -10.95
CA LYS A 199 5.34 -14.34 -11.32
C LYS A 199 4.01 -14.06 -10.62
N ALA A 200 3.68 -12.80 -10.41
CA ALA A 200 2.35 -12.41 -9.97
C ALA A 200 1.28 -12.95 -10.95
N TRP A 201 0.12 -13.28 -10.41
CA TRP A 201 -0.96 -13.85 -11.21
C TRP A 201 -1.35 -12.92 -12.36
N ASN A 202 -1.51 -13.50 -13.55
CA ASN A 202 -1.87 -12.80 -14.78
C ASN A 202 -0.89 -11.66 -15.19
N TRP A 203 0.39 -11.84 -14.86
CA TRP A 203 1.39 -10.78 -14.99
C TRP A 203 1.58 -10.29 -16.43
N GLY A 204 1.47 -11.15 -17.43
CA GLY A 204 1.59 -10.76 -18.83
C GLY A 204 0.62 -9.63 -19.19
N GLN A 205 -0.68 -9.82 -18.90
CA GLN A 205 -1.69 -8.79 -19.16
C GLN A 205 -1.45 -7.52 -18.32
N THR A 206 -0.99 -7.67 -17.09
CA THR A 206 -0.63 -6.51 -16.25
C THR A 206 0.54 -5.74 -16.84
N LEU A 207 1.56 -6.43 -17.32
CA LEU A 207 2.73 -5.81 -17.94
C LEU A 207 2.35 -5.07 -19.23
N ASP A 208 1.50 -5.67 -20.09
CA ASP A 208 1.00 -5.02 -21.30
C ASP A 208 0.31 -3.69 -20.96
N GLN A 209 -0.48 -3.67 -19.89
CA GLN A 209 -1.13 -2.43 -19.43
C GLN A 209 -0.12 -1.44 -18.85
N LEU A 210 0.87 -1.90 -18.08
CA LEU A 210 1.93 -1.02 -17.55
C LEU A 210 2.73 -0.38 -18.69
N MET A 211 3.00 -1.12 -19.77
CA MET A 211 3.66 -0.59 -20.96
C MET A 211 2.86 0.52 -21.65
N ILE A 212 1.52 0.46 -21.64
CA ILE A 212 0.67 1.52 -22.17
C ILE A 212 0.77 2.80 -21.35
N TYR A 213 0.79 2.68 -20.02
CA TYR A 213 0.78 3.85 -19.11
C TYR A 213 2.17 4.41 -18.81
N PHE A 214 3.21 3.57 -18.84
CA PHE A 214 4.57 3.91 -18.40
C PHE A 214 5.64 3.53 -19.42
N GLY A 215 5.27 3.28 -20.69
CA GLY A 215 6.21 2.79 -21.71
C GLY A 215 7.44 3.66 -21.91
N ASP A 216 7.31 4.99 -21.76
CA ASP A 216 8.42 5.93 -21.84
C ASP A 216 9.46 5.77 -20.70
N ARG A 217 9.10 5.01 -19.63
CA ARG A 217 9.92 4.77 -18.44
C ARG A 217 10.41 3.33 -18.35
N ILE A 218 10.02 2.46 -19.28
CA ILE A 218 10.36 1.04 -19.28
C ILE A 218 11.32 0.78 -20.43
N SER A 219 12.55 0.38 -20.11
CA SER A 219 13.52 -0.05 -21.11
C SER A 219 13.40 -1.55 -21.41
N PRO A 220 13.87 -2.04 -22.58
CA PRO A 220 13.93 -3.48 -22.84
C PRO A 220 14.77 -4.25 -21.81
N GLU A 221 15.79 -3.61 -21.24
CA GLU A 221 16.68 -4.18 -20.23
C GLU A 221 15.95 -4.46 -18.89
N ASP A 222 14.90 -3.68 -18.58
CA ASP A 222 14.08 -3.86 -17.39
C ASP A 222 13.17 -5.11 -17.44
N LEU A 223 13.07 -5.73 -18.62
CA LEU A 223 12.20 -6.89 -18.86
C LEU A 223 12.95 -8.24 -18.80
N GLU A 224 14.28 -8.19 -18.72
CA GLU A 224 15.16 -9.35 -18.58
C GLU A 224 15.38 -9.71 -17.08
#